data_7f62e56c0ea2ef81cbe59a38b0bcb0fc
#
_entry.id   7f62e56c0ea2ef81cbe59a38b0bcb0fc
#
_cell.length_a   1.000
_cell.length_b   1.000
_cell.length_c   1.000
_cell.angle_alpha   90.00
_cell.angle_beta   90.00
_cell.angle_gamma   90.00
#
_symmetry.space_group_name_H-M   'P 1'
#
loop_
_entity.id
_entity.type
_entity.pdbx_description
1 polymer ?
#
loop_
_entity_poly.entity_id
_entity_poly.type
_entity_poly.pdbx_seq_one_letter_code
_entity_poly.pdbx_strand_id
1 'polypeptide(L)'
;KNSIMKDYIEFLKDKMAISHQTGFEVRPEEISPYLYPHVKDTVRWAISGGCRAIFSSFGMQKTVTQLEILRVILNRTGGKGLIVCPKRVVVEFLTQAEKHLGMKVSYVRTMQEVKQCPTNIMVTNYERVRDGEDGIRIEPSYFTVTSLDEASVLRGFGTKTYQEFLPMFAEVPYRFVATATPSPNRYKELIHYAGYLGVMDTGQALTRFFQRDSTKANNLTLYPHKEKEFWLWVSTWALFLTKPSDLGYPDTGYELPELRVHEEVVSVDNSTAGADRDGQVKMFREAALGLADAAKERRDNMQEKIARVVEIINRPENKDDHFLLWHDLEAEREALCKAIPGCKAVYGSQDDDEADRVIADFKDGRLKYLAAKPEMLGEGLNFQYHCHKAIM
;
A
#
# COMPACT_ATOMS: atom_id res chain seq x y z
N LYS A 1 22.58 15.50 -37.37
CA LYS A 1 21.49 14.73 -36.67
C LYS A 1 21.57 14.88 -35.17
N ASN A 2 22.75 14.86 -34.51
CA ASN A 2 22.89 14.98 -33.05
C ASN A 2 22.59 16.39 -32.51
N SER A 3 22.82 17.46 -33.29
CA SER A 3 22.47 18.83 -32.86
C SER A 3 20.98 19.06 -32.82
N ILE A 4 20.26 18.66 -33.86
CA ILE A 4 18.77 18.83 -33.92
C ILE A 4 18.07 18.02 -32.81
N MET A 5 18.62 16.87 -32.42
CA MET A 5 18.05 16.05 -31.35
C MET A 5 18.34 16.64 -29.95
N LYS A 6 19.50 17.30 -29.76
CA LYS A 6 19.79 18.09 -28.56
C LYS A 6 18.87 19.28 -28.42
N ASP A 7 18.70 20.07 -29.48
CA ASP A 7 17.80 21.23 -29.52
C ASP A 7 16.35 20.84 -29.27
N TYR A 8 15.90 19.69 -29.79
CA TYR A 8 14.55 19.18 -29.55
C TYR A 8 14.34 18.68 -28.09
N ILE A 9 15.36 18.07 -27.50
CA ILE A 9 15.31 17.66 -26.08
C ILE A 9 15.32 18.89 -25.15
N GLU A 10 16.10 19.92 -25.50
CA GLU A 10 16.12 21.18 -24.77
C GLU A 10 14.80 21.93 -24.89
N PHE A 11 14.23 22.01 -26.06
CA PHE A 11 12.88 22.55 -26.32
C PHE A 11 11.76 21.75 -25.57
N LEU A 12 11.90 20.42 -25.45
CA LEU A 12 10.97 19.61 -24.65
C LEU A 12 11.12 19.88 -23.16
N LYS A 13 12.36 20.10 -22.68
CA LYS A 13 12.60 20.47 -21.28
C LYS A 13 11.99 21.82 -20.93
N ASP A 14 12.09 22.81 -21.80
CA ASP A 14 11.48 24.13 -21.60
C ASP A 14 9.92 24.11 -21.63
N LYS A 15 9.35 23.20 -22.40
CA LYS A 15 7.90 22.97 -22.43
C LYS A 15 7.36 22.05 -21.36
N MET A 16 8.22 21.26 -20.73
CA MET A 16 7.80 20.40 -19.62
C MET A 16 7.55 21.26 -18.39
N ALA A 17 6.39 21.07 -17.76
CA ALA A 17 6.20 21.48 -16.38
C ALA A 17 7.11 20.59 -15.50
N ILE A 18 8.38 20.94 -15.39
CA ILE A 18 9.32 20.27 -14.50
C ILE A 18 8.84 20.55 -13.07
N SER A 19 8.68 19.51 -12.29
CA SER A 19 8.39 19.67 -10.87
C SER A 19 9.48 20.53 -10.22
N HIS A 20 9.07 21.57 -9.49
CA HIS A 20 9.98 22.44 -8.78
C HIS A 20 10.82 21.60 -7.79
N GLN A 21 12.13 21.82 -7.78
CA GLN A 21 13.01 21.29 -6.78
C GLN A 21 12.98 22.25 -5.58
N THR A 22 12.24 21.89 -4.55
CA THR A 22 12.08 22.67 -3.32
C THR A 22 12.95 22.15 -2.18
N GLY A 23 13.64 21.04 -2.40
CA GLY A 23 14.51 20.41 -1.43
C GLY A 23 15.96 20.92 -1.48
N PHE A 24 16.87 20.08 -1.02
CA PHE A 24 18.29 20.40 -0.93
C PHE A 24 19.18 19.20 -1.29
N GLU A 25 20.41 19.47 -1.60
CA GLU A 25 21.41 18.44 -1.89
C GLU A 25 21.85 17.75 -0.58
N VAL A 26 21.87 16.42 -0.61
CA VAL A 26 22.23 15.58 0.54
C VAL A 26 23.59 14.95 0.28
N ARG A 27 24.53 15.16 1.19
CA ARG A 27 25.85 14.54 1.13
C ARG A 27 25.79 13.08 1.54
N PRO A 28 26.62 12.18 0.98
CA PRO A 28 26.60 10.75 1.30
C PRO A 28 26.73 10.44 2.80
N GLU A 29 27.52 11.24 3.54
CA GLU A 29 27.76 11.07 4.96
C GLU A 29 26.57 11.45 5.86
N GLU A 30 25.57 12.16 5.34
CA GLU A 30 24.33 12.49 6.06
C GLU A 30 23.34 11.32 6.08
N ILE A 31 23.53 10.33 5.19
CA ILE A 31 22.70 9.15 5.08
C ILE A 31 23.31 8.00 5.88
N SER A 32 22.45 7.23 6.53
CA SER A 32 22.88 6.05 7.30
C SER A 32 23.78 5.12 6.46
N PRO A 33 24.97 4.76 6.93
CA PRO A 33 25.90 3.90 6.18
C PRO A 33 25.36 2.49 5.97
N TYR A 34 24.42 2.04 6.81
CA TYR A 34 23.87 0.68 6.82
C TYR A 34 22.80 0.44 5.76
N LEU A 35 22.35 1.49 5.07
CA LEU A 35 21.32 1.35 4.03
C LEU A 35 21.93 0.83 2.72
N TYR A 36 21.13 0.08 1.98
CA TYR A 36 21.52 -0.38 0.65
C TYR A 36 21.74 0.78 -0.32
N PRO A 37 22.64 0.63 -1.33
CA PRO A 37 22.97 1.72 -2.25
C PRO A 37 21.74 2.32 -2.96
N HIS A 38 20.84 1.50 -3.48
CA HIS A 38 19.62 1.96 -4.14
C HIS A 38 18.68 2.74 -3.20
N VAL A 39 18.65 2.38 -1.90
CA VAL A 39 17.89 3.14 -0.88
C VAL A 39 18.52 4.51 -0.67
N LYS A 40 19.86 4.58 -0.55
CA LYS A 40 20.60 5.85 -0.40
C LYS A 40 20.32 6.80 -1.56
N ASP A 41 20.37 6.30 -2.79
CA ASP A 41 20.08 7.12 -3.97
C ASP A 41 18.62 7.56 -4.04
N THR A 42 17.68 6.69 -3.65
CA THR A 42 16.26 7.05 -3.52
C THR A 42 16.07 8.18 -2.50
N VAL A 43 16.69 8.09 -1.34
CA VAL A 43 16.64 9.14 -0.29
C VAL A 43 17.20 10.47 -0.81
N ARG A 44 18.37 10.46 -1.44
CA ARG A 44 18.98 11.67 -2.02
C ARG A 44 18.09 12.33 -3.06
N TRP A 45 17.59 11.52 -4.01
CA TRP A 45 16.68 11.99 -5.04
C TRP A 45 15.39 12.58 -4.47
N ALA A 46 14.79 11.92 -3.50
CA ALA A 46 13.56 12.37 -2.88
C ALA A 46 13.75 13.70 -2.15
N ILE A 47 14.79 13.83 -1.34
CA ILE A 47 15.08 15.04 -0.57
C ILE A 47 15.44 16.21 -1.48
N SER A 48 16.24 16.00 -2.52
CA SER A 48 16.56 17.06 -3.47
C SER A 48 15.34 17.63 -4.17
N GLY A 49 14.34 16.80 -4.37
CA GLY A 49 13.05 17.23 -4.91
C GLY A 49 12.12 17.92 -3.96
N GLY A 50 12.16 17.60 -2.66
CA GLY A 50 11.34 18.18 -1.60
C GLY A 50 9.91 17.65 -1.53
N CYS A 51 9.24 17.45 -2.67
CA CYS A 51 7.90 16.85 -2.77
C CYS A 51 7.94 15.76 -3.85
N ARG A 52 7.97 14.48 -3.45
CA ARG A 52 8.20 13.35 -4.37
C ARG A 52 7.38 12.12 -4.02
N ALA A 53 7.11 11.30 -5.03
CA ALA A 53 6.48 10.00 -4.92
C ALA A 53 7.52 8.88 -5.06
N ILE A 54 7.43 7.88 -4.18
CA ILE A 54 8.28 6.69 -4.17
C ILE A 54 7.37 5.48 -4.44
N PHE A 55 7.31 5.09 -5.70
CA PHE A 55 6.53 3.95 -6.16
C PHE A 55 7.44 2.75 -6.30
N SER A 56 7.63 2.05 -5.19
CA SER A 56 8.52 0.90 -5.15
C SER A 56 7.80 -0.37 -4.74
N SER A 57 8.16 -1.47 -5.39
CA SER A 57 7.60 -2.79 -5.15
C SER A 57 7.79 -3.26 -3.71
N PHE A 58 7.07 -4.32 -3.34
CA PHE A 58 7.25 -4.96 -2.04
C PHE A 58 8.72 -5.43 -1.87
N GLY A 59 9.23 -5.37 -0.64
CA GLY A 59 10.61 -5.72 -0.34
C GLY A 59 11.67 -4.63 -0.64
N MET A 60 11.33 -3.56 -1.37
CA MET A 60 12.24 -2.47 -1.74
C MET A 60 12.51 -1.46 -0.60
N GLN A 61 12.25 -1.83 0.64
CA GLN A 61 12.55 -1.07 1.85
C GLN A 61 11.89 0.32 1.96
N LYS A 62 10.65 0.46 1.48
CA LYS A 62 9.87 1.71 1.56
C LYS A 62 9.83 2.32 2.96
N THR A 63 9.59 1.50 3.98
CA THR A 63 9.49 1.93 5.39
C THR A 63 10.77 2.62 5.85
N VAL A 64 11.92 1.99 5.63
CA VAL A 64 13.22 2.52 6.02
C VAL A 64 13.59 3.76 5.18
N THR A 65 13.25 3.76 3.88
CA THR A 65 13.43 4.92 3.00
C THR A 65 12.70 6.15 3.53
N GLN A 66 11.43 6.01 3.88
CA GLN A 66 10.62 7.11 4.43
C GLN A 66 11.19 7.62 5.77
N LEU A 67 11.55 6.72 6.69
CA LEU A 67 12.16 7.07 7.96
C LEU A 67 13.47 7.85 7.77
N GLU A 68 14.32 7.42 6.85
CA GLU A 68 15.59 8.07 6.57
C GLU A 68 15.40 9.45 5.93
N ILE A 69 14.45 9.61 5.00
CA ILE A 69 14.10 10.91 4.43
C ILE A 69 13.72 11.89 5.54
N LEU A 70 12.81 11.49 6.44
CA LEU A 70 12.40 12.35 7.53
C LEU A 70 13.59 12.69 8.45
N ARG A 71 14.41 11.70 8.81
CA ARG A 71 15.58 11.90 9.66
C ARG A 71 16.55 12.93 9.08
N VAL A 72 16.91 12.78 7.81
CA VAL A 72 17.88 13.66 7.16
C VAL A 72 17.32 15.09 7.03
N ILE A 73 16.06 15.25 6.64
CA ILE A 73 15.42 16.56 6.56
C ILE A 73 15.40 17.23 7.92
N LEU A 74 14.94 16.55 8.97
CA LEU A 74 14.84 17.11 10.31
C LEU A 74 16.19 17.44 10.94
N ASN A 75 17.22 16.67 10.65
CA ASN A 75 18.58 16.99 11.10
C ASN A 75 19.10 18.31 10.52
N ARG A 76 18.64 18.70 9.32
CA ARG A 76 19.04 19.94 8.68
C ARG A 76 18.12 21.12 8.96
N THR A 77 16.81 20.88 9.01
CA THR A 77 15.80 21.95 9.12
C THR A 77 15.25 22.14 10.51
N GLY A 78 15.41 21.12 11.37
CA GLY A 78 14.72 21.07 12.65
C GLY A 78 13.23 20.75 12.50
N GLY A 79 12.47 20.95 13.58
CA GLY A 79 11.03 20.72 13.61
C GLY A 79 10.66 19.28 13.87
N LYS A 80 9.49 18.87 13.38
CA LYS A 80 8.91 17.54 13.59
C LYS A 80 8.45 16.94 12.27
N GLY A 81 8.48 15.59 12.20
CA GLY A 81 8.06 14.81 11.05
C GLY A 81 6.92 13.86 11.39
N LEU A 82 6.03 13.63 10.42
CA LEU A 82 4.90 12.74 10.55
C LEU A 82 4.88 11.72 9.43
N ILE A 83 4.76 10.45 9.78
CA ILE A 83 4.42 9.37 8.86
C ILE A 83 2.96 9.00 9.10
N VAL A 84 2.17 8.99 8.05
CA VAL A 84 0.78 8.52 8.07
C VAL A 84 0.70 7.21 7.31
N CYS A 85 0.25 6.16 7.96
CA CYS A 85 0.21 4.81 7.39
C CYS A 85 -1.09 4.07 7.77
N PRO A 86 -1.40 2.93 7.16
CA PRO A 86 -2.45 2.06 7.65
C PRO A 86 -2.18 1.64 9.11
N LYS A 87 -3.23 1.58 9.93
CA LYS A 87 -3.11 1.35 11.38
C LYS A 87 -2.23 0.14 11.73
N ARG A 88 -2.38 -0.95 11.02
CA ARG A 88 -1.63 -2.20 11.28
C ARG A 88 -0.15 -2.15 10.88
N VAL A 89 0.25 -1.14 10.11
CA VAL A 89 1.65 -0.94 9.69
C VAL A 89 2.43 -0.08 10.70
N VAL A 90 1.77 0.58 11.63
CA VAL A 90 2.40 1.44 12.65
C VAL A 90 3.54 0.70 13.36
N VAL A 91 3.30 -0.50 13.87
CA VAL A 91 4.29 -1.30 14.60
C VAL A 91 5.52 -1.60 13.73
N GLU A 92 5.34 -1.77 12.43
CA GLU A 92 6.46 -2.00 11.50
C GLU A 92 7.37 -0.77 11.44
N PHE A 93 6.83 0.44 11.36
CA PHE A 93 7.64 1.68 11.41
C PHE A 93 8.43 1.80 12.71
N LEU A 94 7.82 1.50 13.85
CA LEU A 94 8.49 1.54 15.15
C LEU A 94 9.68 0.56 15.19
N THR A 95 9.43 -0.68 14.77
CA THR A 95 10.44 -1.75 14.76
C THR A 95 11.57 -1.47 13.77
N GLN A 96 11.24 -1.03 12.55
CA GLN A 96 12.24 -0.76 11.50
C GLN A 96 13.11 0.46 11.84
N ALA A 97 12.55 1.49 12.48
CA ALA A 97 13.30 2.66 12.94
C ALA A 97 14.41 2.26 13.93
N GLU A 98 14.08 1.43 14.91
CA GLU A 98 15.03 0.97 15.91
C GLU A 98 16.05 0.01 15.29
N LYS A 99 15.58 -0.98 14.53
CA LYS A 99 16.43 -2.05 13.96
C LYS A 99 17.45 -1.54 12.94
N HIS A 100 17.05 -0.65 12.03
CA HIS A 100 17.87 -0.23 10.89
C HIS A 100 18.53 1.11 11.05
N LEU A 101 17.94 2.01 11.87
CA LEU A 101 18.44 3.38 12.03
C LEU A 101 18.84 3.71 13.47
N GLY A 102 18.62 2.79 14.41
CA GLY A 102 18.93 3.01 15.83
C GLY A 102 18.18 4.19 16.44
N MET A 103 17.03 4.57 15.87
CA MET A 103 16.27 5.73 16.32
C MET A 103 14.90 5.33 16.87
N LYS A 104 14.41 6.14 17.82
CA LYS A 104 13.06 5.99 18.36
C LYS A 104 12.09 6.88 17.60
N VAL A 105 10.96 6.32 17.22
CA VAL A 105 9.78 7.02 16.72
C VAL A 105 8.60 6.71 17.61
N SER A 106 7.61 7.58 17.67
CA SER A 106 6.47 7.44 18.57
C SER A 106 5.17 7.36 17.80
N TYR A 107 4.30 6.43 18.16
CA TYR A 107 2.91 6.43 17.69
C TYR A 107 2.14 7.52 18.43
N VAL A 108 1.43 8.35 17.70
CA VAL A 108 0.60 9.44 18.23
C VAL A 108 -0.82 9.34 17.69
N ARG A 109 -1.80 9.62 18.55
CA ARG A 109 -3.23 9.51 18.25
C ARG A 109 -3.94 10.85 18.26
N THR A 110 -3.41 11.80 19.04
CA THR A 110 -4.02 13.11 19.26
C THR A 110 -3.00 14.23 19.09
N MET A 111 -3.50 15.44 18.84
CA MET A 111 -2.64 16.63 18.77
C MET A 111 -1.96 16.95 20.11
N GLN A 112 -2.56 16.57 21.24
CA GLN A 112 -1.95 16.71 22.55
C GLN A 112 -0.71 15.80 22.68
N GLU A 113 -0.82 14.54 22.28
CA GLU A 113 0.32 13.61 22.25
C GLU A 113 1.43 14.11 21.32
N VAL A 114 1.10 14.67 20.15
CA VAL A 114 2.07 15.29 19.24
C VAL A 114 2.87 16.38 19.93
N LYS A 115 2.21 17.29 20.65
CA LYS A 115 2.87 18.42 21.32
C LYS A 115 3.77 17.97 22.48
N GLN A 116 3.41 16.91 23.17
CA GLN A 116 4.15 16.35 24.32
C GLN A 116 5.19 15.30 23.90
N CYS A 117 5.19 14.87 22.63
CA CYS A 117 6.03 13.80 22.15
C CYS A 117 7.52 14.18 22.23
N PRO A 118 8.36 13.36 22.88
CA PRO A 118 9.81 13.63 23.00
C PRO A 118 10.57 13.33 21.70
N THR A 119 10.01 12.52 20.80
CA THR A 119 10.66 12.20 19.53
C THR A 119 10.33 13.24 18.45
N ASN A 120 11.24 13.40 17.49
CA ASN A 120 11.05 14.33 16.37
C ASN A 120 10.29 13.68 15.21
N ILE A 121 10.28 12.36 15.12
CA ILE A 121 9.53 11.61 14.10
C ILE A 121 8.40 10.86 14.80
N MET A 122 7.21 11.02 14.27
CA MET A 122 5.99 10.41 14.77
C MET A 122 5.31 9.62 13.67
N VAL A 123 4.57 8.61 14.07
CA VAL A 123 3.75 7.78 13.18
C VAL A 123 2.31 7.87 13.63
N THR A 124 1.38 7.92 12.69
CA THR A 124 -0.06 7.87 12.97
C THR A 124 -0.80 7.16 11.84
N ASN A 125 -2.08 6.92 12.01
CA ASN A 125 -2.91 6.31 10.97
C ASN A 125 -3.82 7.33 10.28
N TYR A 126 -4.32 6.97 9.10
CA TYR A 126 -5.10 7.85 8.23
C TYR A 126 -6.33 8.44 8.91
N GLU A 127 -7.03 7.65 9.73
CA GLU A 127 -8.25 8.05 10.42
C GLU A 127 -7.99 9.18 11.41
N ARG A 128 -6.85 9.16 12.12
CA ARG A 128 -6.46 10.19 13.11
C ARG A 128 -6.20 11.55 12.46
N VAL A 129 -5.74 11.54 11.22
CA VAL A 129 -5.52 12.78 10.44
C VAL A 129 -6.82 13.23 9.77
N ARG A 130 -7.59 12.30 9.21
CA ARG A 130 -8.80 12.60 8.45
C ARG A 130 -9.97 12.97 9.34
N ASP A 131 -10.26 12.15 10.33
CA ASP A 131 -11.47 12.28 11.16
C ASP A 131 -11.15 12.78 12.58
N GLY A 132 -9.96 12.45 13.10
CA GLY A 132 -9.55 12.78 14.46
C GLY A 132 -10.16 11.88 15.52
N GLU A 133 -10.02 12.30 16.77
CA GLU A 133 -10.71 11.75 17.94
C GLU A 133 -11.58 12.86 18.53
N ASP A 134 -12.86 12.62 18.71
CA ASP A 134 -13.86 13.63 19.14
C ASP A 134 -13.83 14.91 18.27
N GLY A 135 -13.52 14.75 16.96
CA GLY A 135 -13.43 15.86 16.02
C GLY A 135 -12.10 16.65 16.08
N ILE A 136 -11.17 16.28 16.95
CA ILE A 136 -9.85 16.90 17.07
C ILE A 136 -8.86 16.09 16.23
N ARG A 137 -8.43 16.67 15.12
CA ARG A 137 -7.51 16.04 14.15
C ARG A 137 -6.06 16.30 14.51
N ILE A 138 -5.17 15.42 14.03
CA ILE A 138 -3.73 15.76 13.97
C ILE A 138 -3.54 16.69 12.78
N GLU A 139 -3.00 17.89 13.04
CA GLU A 139 -2.83 18.96 12.06
C GLU A 139 -1.51 18.80 11.29
N PRO A 140 -1.53 18.45 9.98
CA PRO A 140 -0.30 18.26 9.21
C PRO A 140 0.57 19.50 9.10
N SER A 141 0.00 20.70 9.10
CA SER A 141 0.72 21.97 9.04
C SER A 141 1.66 22.22 10.22
N TYR A 142 1.51 21.46 11.33
CA TYR A 142 2.42 21.47 12.46
C TYR A 142 3.80 20.85 12.13
N PHE A 143 3.89 20.04 11.06
CA PHE A 143 5.08 19.27 10.74
C PHE A 143 5.87 19.91 9.60
N THR A 144 7.21 19.84 9.71
CA THR A 144 8.14 20.28 8.67
C THR A 144 8.13 19.31 7.48
N VAL A 145 7.98 18.02 7.76
CA VAL A 145 8.01 16.95 6.75
C VAL A 145 6.95 15.90 7.05
N THR A 146 6.27 15.46 6.00
CA THR A 146 5.29 14.37 6.08
C THR A 146 5.53 13.31 5.01
N SER A 147 5.22 12.05 5.34
CA SER A 147 5.19 10.96 4.37
C SER A 147 3.93 10.12 4.54
N LEU A 148 3.25 9.84 3.43
CA LEU A 148 2.10 8.93 3.41
C LEU A 148 2.56 7.56 2.93
N ASP A 149 2.46 6.55 3.79
CA ASP A 149 2.72 5.16 3.42
C ASP A 149 1.42 4.48 2.98
N GLU A 150 1.53 3.60 2.01
CA GLU A 150 0.42 3.02 1.26
C GLU A 150 -0.57 4.11 0.77
N ALA A 151 0.00 5.10 0.10
CA ALA A 151 -0.72 6.28 -0.37
C ALA A 151 -1.76 5.98 -1.47
N SER A 152 -2.02 4.72 -1.75
CA SER A 152 -3.09 4.23 -2.63
C SER A 152 -4.47 4.81 -2.30
N VAL A 153 -4.69 5.23 -1.06
CA VAL A 153 -5.90 5.94 -0.61
C VAL A 153 -6.15 7.25 -1.36
N LEU A 154 -5.11 7.85 -1.98
CA LEU A 154 -5.23 9.09 -2.76
C LEU A 154 -5.67 8.86 -4.22
N ARG A 155 -5.76 7.62 -4.71
CA ARG A 155 -6.07 7.31 -6.12
C ARG A 155 -7.45 7.77 -6.59
N GLY A 156 -8.40 7.94 -5.68
CA GLY A 156 -9.77 8.30 -5.99
C GLY A 156 -10.05 9.78 -5.77
N PHE A 157 -10.28 10.55 -6.82
CA PHE A 157 -10.63 11.99 -6.73
C PHE A 157 -11.84 12.25 -5.82
N GLY A 158 -12.86 11.38 -5.87
CA GLY A 158 -14.08 11.52 -5.08
C GLY A 158 -14.02 10.92 -3.68
N THR A 159 -12.87 10.38 -3.25
CA THR A 159 -12.74 9.82 -1.90
C THR A 159 -12.64 10.93 -0.86
N LYS A 160 -13.27 10.73 0.29
CA LYS A 160 -13.20 11.67 1.42
C LYS A 160 -11.73 11.95 1.78
N THR A 161 -10.90 10.92 1.84
CA THR A 161 -9.48 11.06 2.19
C THR A 161 -8.74 11.99 1.23
N TYR A 162 -8.92 11.84 -0.09
CA TYR A 162 -8.27 12.73 -1.06
C TYR A 162 -8.73 14.19 -0.91
N GLN A 163 -10.04 14.41 -0.81
CA GLN A 163 -10.62 15.76 -0.70
C GLN A 163 -10.18 16.48 0.59
N GLU A 164 -10.08 15.77 1.69
CA GLU A 164 -9.63 16.32 2.96
C GLU A 164 -8.11 16.55 3.00
N PHE A 165 -7.31 15.59 2.50
CA PHE A 165 -5.85 15.64 2.60
C PHE A 165 -5.22 16.71 1.72
N LEU A 166 -5.80 16.97 0.55
CA LEU A 166 -5.25 17.95 -0.39
C LEU A 166 -5.07 19.33 0.27
N PRO A 167 -6.10 19.97 0.88
CA PRO A 167 -5.92 21.24 1.58
C PRO A 167 -5.15 21.13 2.89
N MET A 168 -5.31 20.03 3.64
CA MET A 168 -4.68 19.87 4.97
C MET A 168 -3.15 19.80 4.89
N PHE A 169 -2.60 19.21 3.83
CA PHE A 169 -1.16 19.07 3.66
C PHE A 169 -0.53 20.17 2.79
N ALA A 170 -1.32 21.09 2.25
CA ALA A 170 -0.84 22.09 1.28
C ALA A 170 0.32 22.93 1.82
N GLU A 171 0.29 23.29 3.11
CA GLU A 171 1.28 24.13 3.78
C GLU A 171 2.53 23.35 4.29
N VAL A 172 2.54 22.01 4.19
CA VAL A 172 3.69 21.22 4.64
C VAL A 172 4.84 21.38 3.62
N PRO A 173 6.03 21.85 4.03
CA PRO A 173 7.12 22.13 3.10
C PRO A 173 7.65 20.90 2.35
N TYR A 174 7.81 19.78 3.05
CA TYR A 174 8.34 18.53 2.50
C TYR A 174 7.28 17.44 2.57
N ARG A 175 6.82 16.98 1.40
CA ARG A 175 5.74 15.98 1.28
C ARG A 175 6.18 14.79 0.45
N PHE A 176 6.00 13.60 1.01
CA PHE A 176 6.31 12.36 0.31
C PHE A 176 5.10 11.42 0.31
N VAL A 177 5.02 10.61 -0.72
CA VAL A 177 4.07 9.49 -0.79
C VAL A 177 4.82 8.23 -1.18
N ALA A 178 4.45 7.10 -0.60
CA ALA A 178 5.01 5.81 -0.92
C ALA A 178 3.89 4.78 -1.11
N THR A 179 3.99 3.96 -2.15
CA THR A 179 3.09 2.81 -2.37
C THR A 179 3.72 1.83 -3.36
N ALA A 180 3.35 0.56 -3.27
CA ALA A 180 3.70 -0.45 -4.27
C ALA A 180 2.71 -0.48 -5.45
N THR A 181 1.52 0.08 -5.28
CA THR A 181 0.40 -0.01 -6.24
C THR A 181 -0.12 1.38 -6.64
N PRO A 182 0.69 2.22 -7.31
CA PRO A 182 0.31 3.61 -7.57
C PRO A 182 -0.85 3.76 -8.57
N SER A 183 -0.96 2.88 -9.56
CA SER A 183 -1.97 2.96 -10.62
C SER A 183 -2.37 1.58 -11.16
N PRO A 184 -3.01 0.72 -10.34
CA PRO A 184 -3.32 -0.64 -10.75
C PRO A 184 -4.35 -0.72 -11.86
N ASN A 185 -5.20 0.30 -12.02
CA ASN A 185 -6.28 0.28 -12.98
C ASN A 185 -6.09 1.25 -14.16
N ARG A 186 -5.64 2.48 -13.87
CA ARG A 186 -5.61 3.56 -14.88
C ARG A 186 -4.53 4.58 -14.59
N TYR A 187 -3.82 5.03 -15.61
CA TYR A 187 -2.78 6.07 -15.48
C TYR A 187 -3.26 7.39 -14.91
N LYS A 188 -4.55 7.73 -15.05
CA LYS A 188 -5.12 8.93 -14.42
C LYS A 188 -5.00 8.93 -12.89
N GLU A 189 -4.83 7.78 -12.25
CA GLU A 189 -4.66 7.69 -10.80
C GLU A 189 -3.37 8.39 -10.35
N LEU A 190 -2.34 8.44 -11.21
CA LEU A 190 -1.07 9.12 -10.93
C LEU A 190 -1.22 10.63 -10.74
N ILE A 191 -2.16 11.26 -11.44
CA ILE A 191 -2.32 12.72 -11.35
C ILE A 191 -2.80 13.18 -9.96
N HIS A 192 -3.44 12.31 -9.19
CA HIS A 192 -3.90 12.65 -7.86
C HIS A 192 -2.72 12.79 -6.89
N TYR A 193 -1.69 11.96 -7.03
CA TYR A 193 -0.45 12.13 -6.27
C TYR A 193 0.25 13.43 -6.65
N ALA A 194 0.29 13.76 -7.94
CA ALA A 194 0.86 15.03 -8.40
C ALA A 194 0.14 16.23 -7.79
N GLY A 195 -1.20 16.18 -7.70
CA GLY A 195 -2.03 17.20 -7.03
C GLY A 195 -1.68 17.32 -5.54
N TYR A 196 -1.62 16.20 -4.81
CA TYR A 196 -1.24 16.18 -3.39
C TYR A 196 0.17 16.74 -3.16
N LEU A 197 1.13 16.38 -4.01
CA LEU A 197 2.51 16.86 -3.94
C LEU A 197 2.69 18.32 -4.38
N GLY A 198 1.65 18.96 -4.92
CA GLY A 198 1.70 20.33 -5.43
C GLY A 198 2.50 20.48 -6.72
N VAL A 199 2.67 19.39 -7.47
CA VAL A 199 3.43 19.38 -8.75
C VAL A 199 2.61 20.03 -9.86
N MET A 200 1.33 19.69 -9.93
CA MET A 200 0.38 20.26 -10.90
C MET A 200 -1.04 20.05 -10.36
N ASP A 201 -1.90 21.03 -10.55
CA ASP A 201 -3.32 20.90 -10.26
C ASP A 201 -3.95 19.75 -11.04
N THR A 202 -4.78 18.95 -10.37
CA THR A 202 -5.40 17.75 -10.94
C THR A 202 -6.22 18.04 -12.19
N GLY A 203 -6.97 19.14 -12.20
CA GLY A 203 -7.76 19.58 -13.37
C GLY A 203 -6.88 19.97 -14.55
N GLN A 204 -5.77 20.67 -14.27
CA GLN A 204 -4.78 21.03 -15.29
C GLN A 204 -4.12 19.77 -15.88
N ALA A 205 -3.72 18.81 -15.04
CA ALA A 205 -3.13 17.57 -15.50
C ALA A 205 -4.11 16.72 -16.34
N LEU A 206 -5.37 16.65 -15.92
CA LEU A 206 -6.42 15.99 -16.71
C LEU A 206 -6.58 16.63 -18.09
N THR A 207 -6.70 17.94 -18.14
CA THR A 207 -6.89 18.67 -19.41
C THR A 207 -5.67 18.52 -20.33
N ARG A 208 -4.46 18.49 -19.77
CA ARG A 208 -3.23 18.42 -20.54
C ARG A 208 -2.97 17.06 -21.14
N PHE A 209 -3.25 15.98 -20.39
CA PHE A 209 -2.80 14.63 -20.73
C PHE A 209 -3.92 13.66 -21.10
N PHE A 210 -5.18 13.92 -20.73
CA PHE A 210 -6.26 12.95 -20.87
C PHE A 210 -7.39 13.43 -21.75
N GLN A 211 -8.02 12.51 -22.45
CA GLN A 211 -9.21 12.70 -23.25
C GLN A 211 -10.34 11.80 -22.77
N ARG A 212 -11.57 12.20 -23.08
CA ARG A 212 -12.75 11.35 -22.87
C ARG A 212 -12.72 10.17 -23.84
N ASP A 213 -12.94 8.99 -23.34
CA ASP A 213 -13.15 7.81 -24.16
C ASP A 213 -14.55 7.90 -24.79
N SER A 214 -14.61 7.95 -26.11
CA SER A 214 -15.87 8.02 -26.84
C SER A 214 -16.70 6.75 -26.74
N THR A 215 -16.10 5.63 -26.33
CA THR A 215 -16.75 4.32 -26.27
C THR A 215 -17.31 3.97 -24.89
N LYS A 216 -16.82 4.63 -23.83
CA LYS A 216 -17.23 4.36 -22.44
C LYS A 216 -17.47 5.65 -21.68
N ALA A 217 -18.71 5.86 -21.23
CA ALA A 217 -19.07 7.02 -20.42
C ALA A 217 -18.16 7.13 -19.16
N ASN A 218 -17.73 8.33 -18.85
CA ASN A 218 -16.87 8.66 -17.70
C ASN A 218 -15.48 7.99 -17.70
N ASN A 219 -15.04 7.41 -18.82
CA ASN A 219 -13.70 6.89 -18.97
C ASN A 219 -12.77 7.98 -19.56
N LEU A 220 -11.61 8.15 -18.92
CA LEU A 220 -10.55 9.05 -19.37
C LEU A 220 -9.33 8.20 -19.76
N THR A 221 -8.86 8.41 -20.97
CA THR A 221 -7.67 7.75 -21.52
C THR A 221 -6.58 8.78 -21.80
N LEU A 222 -5.33 8.38 -21.70
CA LEU A 222 -4.20 9.22 -22.04
C LEU A 222 -4.23 9.52 -23.55
N TYR A 223 -3.97 10.78 -23.94
CA TYR A 223 -3.78 11.12 -25.36
C TYR A 223 -2.59 10.34 -25.91
N PRO A 224 -2.73 9.54 -26.99
CA PRO A 224 -1.62 8.78 -27.56
C PRO A 224 -0.40 9.62 -27.91
N HIS A 225 -0.60 10.81 -28.46
CA HIS A 225 0.47 11.74 -28.81
C HIS A 225 1.12 12.43 -27.60
N LYS A 226 0.52 12.33 -26.41
CA LYS A 226 1.02 12.90 -25.15
C LYS A 226 1.69 11.88 -24.24
N GLU A 227 1.65 10.61 -24.57
CA GLU A 227 2.15 9.54 -23.71
C GLU A 227 3.61 9.74 -23.30
N LYS A 228 4.48 10.06 -24.25
CA LYS A 228 5.89 10.33 -23.94
C LYS A 228 6.07 11.56 -23.04
N GLU A 229 5.33 12.64 -23.29
CA GLU A 229 5.35 13.86 -22.48
C GLU A 229 4.86 13.56 -21.06
N PHE A 230 3.80 12.77 -20.93
CA PHE A 230 3.24 12.35 -19.65
C PHE A 230 4.26 11.59 -18.81
N TRP A 231 4.91 10.57 -19.36
CA TRP A 231 5.89 9.77 -18.63
C TRP A 231 7.17 10.56 -18.29
N LEU A 232 7.60 11.45 -19.15
CA LEU A 232 8.70 12.38 -18.85
C LEU A 232 8.32 13.33 -17.70
N TRP A 233 7.10 13.85 -17.69
CA TRP A 233 6.60 14.64 -16.59
C TRP A 233 6.49 13.83 -15.30
N VAL A 234 5.94 12.62 -15.33
CA VAL A 234 5.85 11.74 -14.16
C VAL A 234 7.23 11.46 -13.58
N SER A 235 8.23 11.19 -14.41
CA SER A 235 9.62 10.92 -13.95
C SER A 235 10.29 12.10 -13.24
N THR A 236 9.76 13.32 -13.36
CA THR A 236 10.30 14.49 -12.64
C THR A 236 9.92 14.53 -11.17
N TRP A 237 8.87 13.81 -10.76
CA TRP A 237 8.36 13.84 -9.40
C TRP A 237 8.07 12.46 -8.81
N ALA A 238 8.08 11.39 -9.60
CA ALA A 238 7.82 10.02 -9.16
C ALA A 238 8.97 9.09 -9.59
N LEU A 239 9.40 8.25 -8.66
CA LEU A 239 10.40 7.21 -8.88
C LEU A 239 9.70 5.85 -8.82
N PHE A 240 9.86 5.04 -9.87
CA PHE A 240 9.35 3.67 -9.95
C PHE A 240 10.50 2.70 -9.79
N LEU A 241 10.41 1.82 -8.79
CA LEU A 241 11.42 0.81 -8.48
C LEU A 241 10.77 -0.55 -8.30
N THR A 242 11.12 -1.50 -9.13
CA THR A 242 10.72 -2.90 -8.99
C THR A 242 11.82 -3.75 -8.38
N LYS A 243 13.07 -3.39 -8.67
CA LYS A 243 14.29 -4.08 -8.22
C LYS A 243 15.48 -3.12 -8.21
N PRO A 244 16.58 -3.44 -7.52
CA PRO A 244 17.76 -2.57 -7.45
C PRO A 244 18.40 -2.25 -8.80
N SER A 245 18.31 -3.15 -9.78
CA SER A 245 18.85 -2.91 -11.12
C SER A 245 18.14 -1.81 -11.90
N ASP A 246 16.97 -1.36 -11.49
CA ASP A 246 16.31 -0.18 -12.06
C ASP A 246 17.15 1.10 -11.81
N LEU A 247 18.00 1.08 -10.78
CA LEU A 247 18.99 2.13 -10.48
C LEU A 247 20.44 1.70 -10.79
N GLY A 248 20.63 0.60 -11.51
CA GLY A 248 21.95 0.11 -11.91
C GLY A 248 22.71 -0.69 -10.85
N TYR A 249 22.03 -1.14 -9.79
CA TYR A 249 22.62 -1.97 -8.74
C TYR A 249 22.34 -3.46 -8.96
N PRO A 250 23.15 -4.37 -8.42
CA PRO A 250 22.90 -5.81 -8.50
C PRO A 250 21.60 -6.20 -7.77
N ASP A 251 20.85 -7.16 -8.32
CA ASP A 251 19.61 -7.69 -7.73
C ASP A 251 19.85 -8.77 -6.67
N THR A 252 21.10 -9.03 -6.30
CA THR A 252 21.46 -10.03 -5.30
C THR A 252 20.72 -9.83 -3.99
N GLY A 253 19.99 -10.86 -3.56
CA GLY A 253 19.14 -10.82 -2.35
C GLY A 253 17.72 -10.28 -2.58
N TYR A 254 17.38 -9.89 -3.81
CA TYR A 254 16.04 -9.46 -4.22
C TYR A 254 15.37 -10.46 -5.18
N GLU A 255 16.04 -11.54 -5.51
CA GLU A 255 15.47 -12.61 -6.31
C GLU A 255 14.48 -13.40 -5.45
N LEU A 256 13.21 -13.33 -5.80
CA LEU A 256 12.15 -14.09 -5.14
C LEU A 256 12.14 -15.52 -5.68
N PRO A 257 11.84 -16.51 -4.83
CA PRO A 257 11.59 -17.87 -5.28
C PRO A 257 10.38 -17.89 -6.22
N GLU A 258 10.34 -18.90 -7.08
CA GLU A 258 9.22 -19.11 -8.01
C GLU A 258 7.89 -19.24 -7.26
N LEU A 259 6.88 -18.46 -7.66
CA LEU A 259 5.52 -18.61 -7.16
C LEU A 259 4.90 -19.90 -7.74
N ARG A 260 4.58 -20.85 -6.88
CA ARG A 260 3.88 -22.08 -7.24
C ARG A 260 2.40 -21.95 -6.91
N VAL A 261 1.59 -21.88 -7.94
CA VAL A 261 0.12 -21.85 -7.81
C VAL A 261 -0.41 -23.26 -8.02
N HIS A 262 -1.15 -23.76 -7.04
CA HIS A 262 -1.85 -25.05 -7.11
C HIS A 262 -3.36 -24.79 -7.17
N GLU A 263 -3.99 -25.19 -8.25
CA GLU A 263 -5.44 -25.10 -8.39
C GLU A 263 -6.07 -26.39 -7.84
N GLU A 264 -6.98 -26.23 -6.89
CA GLU A 264 -7.72 -27.32 -6.28
C GLU A 264 -9.18 -27.25 -6.70
N VAL A 265 -9.65 -28.29 -7.39
CA VAL A 265 -11.05 -28.39 -7.82
C VAL A 265 -11.87 -29.07 -6.74
N VAL A 266 -12.86 -28.37 -6.23
CA VAL A 266 -13.83 -28.89 -5.27
C VAL A 266 -15.09 -29.32 -6.02
N SER A 267 -15.39 -30.62 -6.01
CA SER A 267 -16.63 -31.13 -6.56
C SER A 267 -17.78 -30.82 -5.61
N VAL A 268 -18.80 -30.16 -6.14
CA VAL A 268 -20.00 -29.78 -5.38
C VAL A 268 -21.16 -30.66 -5.84
N ASP A 269 -21.89 -31.22 -4.87
CA ASP A 269 -23.11 -31.95 -5.17
C ASP A 269 -24.22 -30.96 -5.56
N ASN A 270 -24.53 -30.90 -6.85
CA ASN A 270 -25.57 -30.06 -7.40
C ASN A 270 -26.98 -30.71 -7.32
N SER A 271 -27.11 -31.93 -6.79
CA SER A 271 -28.38 -32.64 -6.70
C SER A 271 -29.37 -32.04 -5.69
N THR A 272 -28.86 -31.23 -4.75
CA THR A 272 -29.67 -30.54 -3.76
C THR A 272 -29.78 -29.04 -4.06
N ALA A 273 -30.38 -28.69 -5.20
CA ALA A 273 -30.75 -27.30 -5.46
C ALA A 273 -31.92 -26.92 -4.53
N GLY A 274 -31.66 -25.95 -3.62
CA GLY A 274 -32.70 -25.45 -2.72
C GLY A 274 -33.87 -24.79 -3.47
N ALA A 275 -34.98 -24.56 -2.78
CA ALA A 275 -36.09 -23.79 -3.32
C ALA A 275 -35.73 -22.31 -3.52
N ASP A 276 -36.26 -21.68 -4.58
CA ASP A 276 -36.16 -20.25 -4.77
C ASP A 276 -37.04 -19.47 -3.77
N ARG A 277 -37.06 -18.13 -3.86
CA ARG A 277 -37.89 -17.28 -2.99
C ARG A 277 -39.38 -17.56 -3.07
N ASP A 278 -39.83 -18.17 -4.15
CA ASP A 278 -41.22 -18.50 -4.43
C ASP A 278 -41.58 -19.96 -4.08
N GLY A 279 -40.62 -20.71 -3.49
CA GLY A 279 -40.82 -22.09 -3.03
C GLY A 279 -40.69 -23.13 -4.09
N GLN A 280 -40.28 -22.82 -5.34
CA GLN A 280 -40.02 -23.80 -6.40
C GLN A 280 -38.67 -24.48 -6.18
N VAL A 281 -38.66 -25.78 -6.14
CA VAL A 281 -37.43 -26.60 -6.09
C VAL A 281 -36.77 -26.58 -7.45
N LYS A 282 -35.56 -26.00 -7.52
CA LYS A 282 -34.76 -25.98 -8.75
C LYS A 282 -34.12 -27.35 -8.97
N MET A 283 -34.24 -27.88 -10.17
CA MET A 283 -33.63 -29.16 -10.55
C MET A 283 -32.10 -29.09 -10.73
N PHE A 284 -31.56 -27.87 -10.95
CA PHE A 284 -30.14 -27.64 -11.12
C PHE A 284 -29.80 -26.27 -10.49
N ARG A 285 -28.57 -26.14 -9.95
CA ARG A 285 -28.03 -24.83 -9.55
C ARG A 285 -27.68 -24.04 -10.83
N GLU A 286 -28.25 -22.84 -10.96
CA GLU A 286 -27.89 -21.92 -12.04
C GLU A 286 -26.56 -21.26 -11.72
N ALA A 287 -25.72 -21.02 -12.73
CA ALA A 287 -24.51 -20.24 -12.58
C ALA A 287 -24.84 -18.82 -12.10
N ALA A 288 -24.03 -18.30 -11.18
CA ALA A 288 -24.22 -16.96 -10.64
C ALA A 288 -24.16 -15.88 -11.73
N LEU A 289 -25.23 -15.12 -11.88
CA LEU A 289 -25.34 -14.02 -12.85
C LEU A 289 -25.07 -12.64 -12.22
N GLY A 290 -24.86 -12.59 -10.91
CA GLY A 290 -24.62 -11.34 -10.18
C GLY A 290 -23.90 -11.52 -8.85
N LEU A 291 -23.50 -10.42 -8.21
CA LEU A 291 -22.75 -10.42 -6.93
C LEU A 291 -23.50 -11.12 -5.79
N ALA A 292 -24.83 -10.97 -5.73
CA ALA A 292 -25.65 -11.62 -4.70
C ALA A 292 -25.73 -13.14 -4.90
N ASP A 293 -25.79 -13.59 -6.16
CA ASP A 293 -25.83 -15.01 -6.51
C ASP A 293 -24.48 -15.66 -6.27
N ALA A 294 -23.38 -14.96 -6.57
CA ALA A 294 -22.03 -15.41 -6.27
C ALA A 294 -21.80 -15.59 -4.76
N ALA A 295 -22.32 -14.68 -3.94
CA ALA A 295 -22.23 -14.79 -2.50
C ALA A 295 -23.11 -15.94 -1.93
N LYS A 296 -24.22 -16.23 -2.57
CA LYS A 296 -25.06 -17.40 -2.22
C LYS A 296 -24.35 -18.70 -2.60
N GLU A 297 -23.84 -18.80 -3.81
CA GLU A 297 -23.08 -19.95 -4.29
C GLU A 297 -21.86 -20.25 -3.41
N ARG A 298 -21.13 -19.22 -2.96
CA ARG A 298 -20.02 -19.36 -2.00
C ARG A 298 -20.48 -19.94 -0.66
N ARG A 299 -21.64 -19.54 -0.14
CA ARG A 299 -22.19 -20.09 1.10
C ARG A 299 -22.63 -21.54 0.96
N ASP A 300 -23.27 -21.85 -0.16
CA ASP A 300 -23.80 -23.20 -0.44
C ASP A 300 -22.68 -24.24 -0.60
N ASN A 301 -21.48 -23.80 -1.05
CA ASN A 301 -20.32 -24.66 -1.29
C ASN A 301 -19.23 -24.50 -0.21
N MET A 302 -19.55 -23.83 0.90
CA MET A 302 -18.56 -23.49 1.92
C MET A 302 -18.03 -24.73 2.63
N GLN A 303 -18.89 -25.70 2.93
CA GLN A 303 -18.48 -26.89 3.70
C GLN A 303 -17.48 -27.75 2.95
N GLU A 304 -17.71 -27.96 1.66
CA GLU A 304 -16.82 -28.73 0.81
C GLU A 304 -15.45 -28.03 0.63
N LYS A 305 -15.47 -26.70 0.50
CA LYS A 305 -14.23 -25.91 0.43
C LYS A 305 -13.43 -25.98 1.75
N ILE A 306 -14.09 -25.82 2.89
CA ILE A 306 -13.44 -25.93 4.19
C ILE A 306 -12.87 -27.32 4.41
N ALA A 307 -13.62 -28.38 4.06
CA ALA A 307 -13.12 -29.76 4.13
C ALA A 307 -11.85 -29.94 3.26
N ARG A 308 -11.82 -29.35 2.07
CA ARG A 308 -10.63 -29.37 1.21
C ARG A 308 -9.46 -28.59 1.80
N VAL A 309 -9.69 -27.44 2.41
CA VAL A 309 -8.65 -26.69 3.13
C VAL A 309 -8.06 -27.54 4.27
N VAL A 310 -8.91 -28.17 5.06
CA VAL A 310 -8.47 -29.07 6.16
C VAL A 310 -7.64 -30.24 5.62
N GLU A 311 -8.03 -30.85 4.51
CA GLU A 311 -7.27 -31.90 3.86
C GLU A 311 -5.88 -31.40 3.43
N ILE A 312 -5.81 -30.23 2.78
CA ILE A 312 -4.54 -29.65 2.30
C ILE A 312 -3.58 -29.40 3.47
N ILE A 313 -4.04 -28.75 4.54
CA ILE A 313 -3.16 -28.40 5.66
C ILE A 313 -2.69 -29.65 6.45
N ASN A 314 -3.46 -30.76 6.39
CA ASN A 314 -3.12 -32.01 7.07
C ASN A 314 -2.29 -32.96 6.19
N ARG A 315 -1.92 -32.59 4.97
CA ARG A 315 -1.00 -33.39 4.16
C ARG A 315 0.36 -33.54 4.88
N PRO A 316 1.00 -34.72 4.83
CA PRO A 316 2.27 -34.93 5.54
C PRO A 316 3.36 -33.91 5.21
N GLU A 317 3.43 -33.46 3.96
CA GLU A 317 4.36 -32.45 3.49
C GLU A 317 4.13 -31.05 4.08
N ASN A 318 2.94 -30.80 4.62
CA ASN A 318 2.54 -29.52 5.19
C ASN A 318 2.60 -29.48 6.72
N LYS A 319 3.07 -30.56 7.34
CA LYS A 319 3.02 -30.75 8.80
C LYS A 319 3.64 -29.60 9.59
N ASP A 320 4.71 -29.01 9.09
CA ASP A 320 5.46 -27.96 9.79
C ASP A 320 5.22 -26.55 9.20
N ASP A 321 4.37 -26.44 8.18
CA ASP A 321 4.11 -25.19 7.49
C ASP A 321 3.08 -24.31 8.22
N HIS A 322 3.26 -22.99 8.05
CA HIS A 322 2.32 -21.99 8.47
C HIS A 322 1.45 -21.56 7.27
N PHE A 323 0.17 -21.38 7.51
CA PHE A 323 -0.77 -21.02 6.45
C PHE A 323 -1.52 -19.74 6.75
N LEU A 324 -1.54 -18.85 5.76
CA LEU A 324 -2.45 -17.71 5.71
C LEU A 324 -3.69 -18.13 4.92
N LEU A 325 -4.85 -18.08 5.58
CA LEU A 325 -6.13 -18.54 5.06
C LEU A 325 -6.98 -17.32 4.72
N TRP A 326 -7.09 -17.01 3.43
CA TRP A 326 -7.89 -15.89 2.98
C TRP A 326 -9.37 -16.27 2.92
N HIS A 327 -10.23 -15.36 3.31
CA HIS A 327 -11.68 -15.50 3.23
C HIS A 327 -12.35 -14.17 2.84
N ASP A 328 -13.53 -14.24 2.25
CA ASP A 328 -14.35 -13.07 1.93
C ASP A 328 -15.53 -12.91 2.91
N LEU A 329 -16.17 -14.01 3.28
CA LEU A 329 -17.37 -14.02 4.12
C LEU A 329 -17.02 -14.28 5.58
N GLU A 330 -17.77 -13.65 6.51
CA GLU A 330 -17.62 -13.92 7.94
C GLU A 330 -17.93 -15.37 8.31
N ALA A 331 -18.91 -15.99 7.61
CA ALA A 331 -19.22 -17.40 7.79
C ALA A 331 -18.04 -18.32 7.42
N GLU A 332 -17.24 -17.96 6.40
CA GLU A 332 -16.01 -18.70 6.05
C GLU A 332 -14.99 -18.61 7.17
N ARG A 333 -14.77 -17.41 7.75
CA ARG A 333 -13.92 -17.20 8.92
C ARG A 333 -14.28 -18.11 10.08
N GLU A 334 -15.56 -18.13 10.43
CA GLU A 334 -16.06 -18.95 11.55
C GLU A 334 -15.88 -20.44 11.26
N ALA A 335 -16.18 -20.85 10.04
CA ALA A 335 -16.02 -22.24 9.62
C ALA A 335 -14.55 -22.69 9.62
N LEU A 336 -13.62 -21.86 9.14
CA LEU A 336 -12.18 -22.13 9.20
C LEU A 336 -11.69 -22.28 10.64
N CYS A 337 -12.01 -21.31 11.52
CA CYS A 337 -11.59 -21.35 12.92
C CYS A 337 -12.22 -22.55 13.70
N LYS A 338 -13.40 -22.98 13.29
CA LYS A 338 -14.06 -24.16 13.91
C LYS A 338 -13.45 -25.48 13.41
N ALA A 339 -13.12 -25.55 12.12
CA ALA A 339 -12.63 -26.79 11.48
C ALA A 339 -11.14 -27.04 11.71
N ILE A 340 -10.34 -25.98 11.93
CA ILE A 340 -8.87 -26.06 12.04
C ILE A 340 -8.45 -25.79 13.48
N PRO A 341 -8.02 -26.80 14.24
CA PRO A 341 -7.54 -26.61 15.60
C PRO A 341 -6.38 -25.62 15.67
N GLY A 342 -6.48 -24.64 16.58
CA GLY A 342 -5.46 -23.61 16.76
C GLY A 342 -5.49 -22.48 15.72
N CYS A 343 -6.42 -22.48 14.78
CA CYS A 343 -6.63 -21.34 13.87
C CYS A 343 -7.14 -20.13 14.66
N LYS A 344 -6.52 -18.98 14.42
CA LYS A 344 -6.98 -17.67 14.89
C LYS A 344 -7.37 -16.80 13.71
N ALA A 345 -8.21 -15.81 13.96
CA ALA A 345 -8.62 -14.87 12.92
C ALA A 345 -8.39 -13.42 13.32
N VAL A 346 -8.20 -12.58 12.29
CA VAL A 346 -8.21 -11.12 12.42
C VAL A 346 -9.38 -10.58 11.60
N TYR A 347 -10.23 -9.76 12.25
CA TYR A 347 -11.45 -9.20 11.64
C TYR A 347 -11.77 -7.80 12.17
N GLY A 348 -12.58 -7.04 11.41
CA GLY A 348 -12.75 -5.60 11.61
C GLY A 348 -13.37 -5.16 12.92
N SER A 349 -14.25 -5.97 13.54
CA SER A 349 -14.90 -5.65 14.82
C SER A 349 -14.17 -6.19 16.06
N GLN A 350 -13.00 -6.81 15.87
CA GLN A 350 -12.16 -7.33 16.94
C GLN A 350 -11.48 -6.18 17.69
N ASP A 351 -11.21 -6.38 18.97
CA ASP A 351 -10.37 -5.47 19.76
C ASP A 351 -8.97 -5.37 19.13
N ASP A 352 -8.47 -4.13 19.04
CA ASP A 352 -7.20 -3.85 18.35
C ASP A 352 -6.00 -4.54 19.01
N ASP A 353 -5.93 -4.55 20.36
CA ASP A 353 -4.83 -5.17 21.09
C ASP A 353 -4.85 -6.69 20.95
N GLU A 354 -6.04 -7.29 20.82
CA GLU A 354 -6.20 -8.71 20.53
C GLU A 354 -5.74 -9.03 19.10
N ALA A 355 -6.19 -8.24 18.13
CA ALA A 355 -5.80 -8.41 16.75
C ALA A 355 -4.29 -8.27 16.56
N ASP A 356 -3.67 -7.27 17.18
CA ASP A 356 -2.22 -7.05 17.10
C ASP A 356 -1.43 -8.19 17.74
N ARG A 357 -1.93 -8.78 18.84
CA ARG A 357 -1.33 -10.01 19.43
C ARG A 357 -1.40 -11.21 18.49
N VAL A 358 -2.54 -11.43 17.85
CA VAL A 358 -2.70 -12.54 16.88
C VAL A 358 -1.76 -12.35 15.69
N ILE A 359 -1.62 -11.14 15.17
CA ILE A 359 -0.68 -10.80 14.09
C ILE A 359 0.76 -11.04 14.53
N ALA A 360 1.13 -10.59 15.73
CA ALA A 360 2.48 -10.80 16.27
C ALA A 360 2.78 -12.28 16.45
N ASP A 361 1.85 -13.07 16.99
CA ASP A 361 2.01 -14.52 17.17
C ASP A 361 2.22 -15.26 15.85
N PHE A 362 1.50 -14.84 14.80
CA PHE A 362 1.69 -15.42 13.47
C PHE A 362 3.01 -14.98 12.83
N LYS A 363 3.37 -13.71 12.96
CA LYS A 363 4.65 -13.16 12.47
C LYS A 363 5.86 -13.85 13.10
N ASP A 364 5.77 -14.16 14.40
CA ASP A 364 6.84 -14.80 15.17
C ASP A 364 6.83 -16.36 15.09
N GLY A 365 5.92 -16.92 14.30
CA GLY A 365 5.82 -18.38 14.13
C GLY A 365 5.19 -19.13 15.31
N ARG A 366 4.63 -18.44 16.30
CA ARG A 366 3.91 -19.06 17.42
C ARG A 366 2.51 -19.55 17.06
N LEU A 367 1.88 -18.87 16.07
CA LEU A 367 0.59 -19.24 15.51
C LEU A 367 0.78 -19.87 14.13
N LYS A 368 0.17 -21.02 13.89
CA LYS A 368 0.35 -21.80 12.66
C LYS A 368 -0.65 -21.44 11.55
N TYR A 369 -1.87 -21.12 11.93
CA TYR A 369 -2.99 -20.86 11.00
C TYR A 369 -3.64 -19.52 11.31
N LEU A 370 -3.59 -18.61 10.36
CA LEU A 370 -4.20 -17.29 10.47
C LEU A 370 -5.25 -17.11 9.39
N ALA A 371 -6.49 -16.84 9.77
CA ALA A 371 -7.58 -16.50 8.87
C ALA A 371 -7.79 -14.98 8.84
N ALA A 372 -7.87 -14.38 7.64
CA ALA A 372 -8.11 -12.95 7.50
C ALA A 372 -8.68 -12.61 6.12
N LYS A 373 -9.24 -11.41 6.01
CA LYS A 373 -9.57 -10.82 4.70
C LYS A 373 -8.32 -10.19 4.07
N PRO A 374 -8.12 -10.31 2.75
CA PRO A 374 -7.00 -9.68 2.05
C PRO A 374 -6.88 -8.17 2.30
N GLU A 375 -8.00 -7.47 2.41
CA GLU A 375 -8.07 -6.03 2.70
C GLU A 375 -7.47 -5.64 4.06
N MET A 376 -7.39 -6.58 5.00
CA MET A 376 -6.91 -6.32 6.36
C MET A 376 -5.43 -6.63 6.54
N LEU A 377 -4.94 -7.70 5.95
CA LEU A 377 -3.59 -8.22 6.17
C LEU A 377 -2.81 -8.45 4.87
N GLY A 378 -3.35 -8.04 3.72
CA GLY A 378 -2.70 -8.27 2.41
C GLY A 378 -1.48 -7.40 2.16
N GLU A 379 -1.30 -6.32 2.91
CA GLU A 379 -0.23 -5.34 2.68
C GLU A 379 0.47 -4.94 3.98
N GLY A 380 1.75 -4.59 3.86
CA GLY A 380 2.54 -3.96 4.93
C GLY A 380 3.01 -4.86 6.07
N LEU A 381 2.74 -6.17 6.03
CA LEU A 381 3.11 -7.10 7.09
C LEU A 381 4.17 -8.10 6.62
N ASN A 382 5.15 -8.39 7.48
CA ASN A 382 6.28 -9.26 7.19
C ASN A 382 6.04 -10.69 7.73
N PHE A 383 5.20 -11.47 7.05
CA PHE A 383 4.92 -12.86 7.42
C PHE A 383 5.91 -13.88 6.82
N GLN A 384 6.71 -13.45 5.84
CA GLN A 384 7.58 -14.32 5.04
C GLN A 384 8.69 -15.05 5.81
N TYR A 385 8.93 -14.69 7.06
CA TYR A 385 9.93 -15.41 7.87
C TYR A 385 9.46 -16.79 8.31
N HIS A 386 8.16 -16.99 8.45
CA HIS A 386 7.56 -18.24 8.90
C HIS A 386 6.47 -18.76 7.97
N CYS A 387 5.75 -17.88 7.25
CA CYS A 387 4.65 -18.26 6.38
C CYS A 387 5.03 -18.12 4.90
N HIS A 388 5.02 -19.23 4.18
CA HIS A 388 5.29 -19.29 2.73
C HIS A 388 4.11 -19.84 1.93
N LYS A 389 3.00 -20.16 2.60
CA LYS A 389 1.81 -20.78 1.98
C LYS A 389 0.55 -19.98 2.30
N ALA A 390 -0.24 -19.74 1.29
CA ALA A 390 -1.56 -19.13 1.42
C ALA A 390 -2.60 -19.95 0.68
N ILE A 391 -3.83 -19.98 1.21
CA ILE A 391 -5.00 -20.59 0.57
C ILE A 391 -6.03 -19.48 0.39
N MET A 392 -6.62 -19.41 -0.84
CA MET A 392 -7.63 -18.42 -1.23
C MET A 392 -8.96 -19.10 -1.53
#